data_118e7ddfe166297c91e6686b475a93d8
#
_entry.id   118e7ddfe166297c91e6686b475a93d8
#
_cell.length_a   1.000
_cell.length_b   1.000
_cell.length_c   1.000
_cell.angle_alpha   90.00
_cell.angle_beta   90.00
_cell.angle_gamma   90.00
#
_symmetry.space_group_name_H-M   'P 1'
#
loop_
_entity.id
_entity.type
_entity.pdbx_description
1 polymer ?
#
loop_
_entity_poly.entity_id
_entity_poly.type
_entity_poly.pdbx_seq_one_letter_code
_entity_poly.pdbx_strand_id
1 'polypeptide(L)'
;SLATRLTFFISLATIASFFAFAWIMIHSVKVHFAEQDINDLQEISTTLERIINQPNEPESRRLETLKNVVAGYSNVIISLVDSNQKAIFHSPNAPDLRQFIASARPDKNAHASDVFIISGPTLQTSRHIHGQKTSSNWRMIRLPVGKLADGKPAYTLYLALSIDFHLHYINDLKNKLIMTASLISIMIVFIVLFAVYKGHEPIRNVSRRIQNITSKDLDVRLDPQAVPIELEQLVSSFNHMLERIEDVFKRQSNFSADIAHEIRTPITNLVTQTEIALSQTRSQKELEDVLYSNLEEFGRMSKMVSDMLFLAQADNNQLIPEKKALNLADEVGKVFDFFEAWAEEREVGLRFEGRACWVSGDPLMLRRAMSNLLSNAMRYTPKGESVTVRVKEADGLVQIVVENPGPPIPPQHLPRLFDRFYRVDPSRQRKGDGSGIGLAIVKSIVIAHHGKVSVTSDPYVTRFILTLPKHAM
;
A
#
# COMPACT_ATOMS: atom_id res chain seq x y z
N SER A 1 -7.50 -9.02 -11.32
CA SER A 1 -6.89 -8.77 -10.00
C SER A 1 -5.37 -8.57 -10.13
N LEU A 2 -4.71 -7.99 -9.13
CA LEU A 2 -3.25 -7.86 -9.12
C LEU A 2 -2.58 -9.24 -9.21
N ALA A 3 -3.13 -10.21 -8.49
CA ALA A 3 -2.69 -11.60 -8.51
C ALA A 3 -2.69 -12.19 -9.93
N THR A 4 -3.75 -12.01 -10.70
CA THR A 4 -3.88 -12.50 -12.08
C THR A 4 -2.83 -11.89 -13.00
N ARG A 5 -2.59 -10.58 -12.85
CA ARG A 5 -1.57 -9.87 -13.65
C ARG A 5 -0.17 -10.39 -13.33
N LEU A 6 0.17 -10.51 -12.04
CA LEU A 6 1.46 -11.02 -11.60
C LEU A 6 1.71 -12.45 -12.10
N THR A 7 0.74 -13.34 -11.92
CA THR A 7 0.81 -14.73 -12.43
C THR A 7 1.03 -14.74 -13.94
N PHE A 8 0.29 -13.93 -14.70
CA PHE A 8 0.41 -13.86 -16.16
C PHE A 8 1.82 -13.43 -16.58
N PHE A 9 2.35 -12.35 -16.02
CA PHE A 9 3.69 -11.84 -16.39
C PHE A 9 4.80 -12.82 -16.02
N ILE A 10 4.76 -13.41 -14.83
CA ILE A 10 5.78 -14.39 -14.40
C ILE A 10 5.73 -15.63 -15.30
N SER A 11 4.52 -16.17 -15.56
CA SER A 11 4.35 -17.33 -16.43
C SER A 11 4.81 -17.07 -17.85
N LEU A 12 4.46 -15.92 -18.43
CA LEU A 12 4.88 -15.51 -19.76
C LEU A 12 6.40 -15.37 -19.87
N ALA A 13 7.03 -14.70 -18.91
CA ALA A 13 8.48 -14.52 -18.88
C ALA A 13 9.21 -15.86 -18.77
N THR A 14 8.72 -16.75 -17.92
CA THR A 14 9.31 -18.08 -17.72
C THR A 14 9.20 -18.92 -18.99
N ILE A 15 8.02 -18.98 -19.60
CA ILE A 15 7.79 -19.70 -20.85
C ILE A 15 8.72 -19.17 -21.96
N ALA A 16 8.77 -17.85 -22.14
CA ALA A 16 9.63 -17.21 -23.14
C ALA A 16 11.10 -17.53 -22.91
N SER A 17 11.57 -17.53 -21.65
CA SER A 17 12.96 -17.85 -21.32
C SER A 17 13.33 -19.31 -21.67
N PHE A 18 12.47 -20.27 -21.35
CA PHE A 18 12.72 -21.68 -21.68
C PHE A 18 12.74 -21.94 -23.19
N PHE A 19 11.81 -21.34 -23.94
CA PHE A 19 11.80 -21.48 -25.38
C PHE A 19 12.99 -20.78 -26.05
N ALA A 20 13.39 -19.62 -25.55
CA ALA A 20 14.61 -18.93 -26.02
C ALA A 20 15.86 -19.78 -25.75
N PHE A 21 15.99 -20.37 -24.56
CA PHE A 21 17.08 -21.28 -24.23
C PHE A 21 17.10 -22.50 -25.15
N ALA A 22 15.96 -23.16 -25.35
CA ALA A 22 15.86 -24.32 -26.25
C ALA A 22 16.25 -23.95 -27.68
N TRP A 23 15.82 -22.80 -28.18
CA TRP A 23 16.19 -22.31 -29.52
C TRP A 23 17.70 -22.05 -29.64
N ILE A 24 18.30 -21.35 -28.66
CA ILE A 24 19.76 -21.09 -28.65
C ILE A 24 20.53 -22.40 -28.63
N MET A 25 20.14 -23.35 -27.76
CA MET A 25 20.79 -24.63 -27.64
C MET A 25 20.75 -25.44 -28.94
N ILE A 26 19.57 -25.53 -29.58
CA ILE A 26 19.40 -26.22 -30.86
C ILE A 26 20.23 -25.56 -31.94
N HIS A 27 20.26 -24.22 -31.99
CA HIS A 27 21.05 -23.48 -32.96
C HIS A 27 22.56 -23.73 -32.77
N SER A 28 23.04 -23.64 -31.53
CA SER A 28 24.44 -23.90 -31.19
C SER A 28 24.91 -25.33 -31.61
N VAL A 29 24.07 -26.32 -31.32
CA VAL A 29 24.38 -27.71 -31.71
C VAL A 29 24.40 -27.88 -33.23
N LYS A 30 23.49 -27.21 -33.96
CA LYS A 30 23.51 -27.24 -35.44
C LYS A 30 24.79 -26.64 -36.03
N VAL A 31 25.22 -25.49 -35.50
CA VAL A 31 26.47 -24.85 -35.94
C VAL A 31 27.67 -25.73 -35.62
N HIS A 32 27.72 -26.27 -34.40
CA HIS A 32 28.82 -27.15 -33.99
C HIS A 32 28.99 -28.39 -34.89
N PHE A 33 27.90 -29.11 -35.19
CA PHE A 33 27.96 -30.22 -36.11
C PHE A 33 28.33 -29.82 -37.54
N ALA A 34 27.89 -28.61 -37.99
CA ALA A 34 28.29 -28.11 -39.28
C ALA A 34 29.78 -27.83 -39.39
N GLU A 35 30.36 -27.23 -38.36
CA GLU A 35 31.81 -26.99 -38.29
C GLU A 35 32.60 -28.28 -38.20
N GLN A 36 32.16 -29.24 -37.40
CA GLN A 36 32.80 -30.55 -37.30
C GLN A 36 32.83 -31.28 -38.64
N ASP A 37 31.68 -31.38 -39.33
CA ASP A 37 31.56 -32.01 -40.62
C ASP A 37 32.49 -31.35 -41.71
N ILE A 38 32.60 -30.02 -41.67
CA ILE A 38 33.49 -29.29 -42.58
C ILE A 38 34.95 -29.59 -42.29
N ASN A 39 35.34 -29.62 -40.99
CA ASN A 39 36.70 -29.98 -40.61
C ASN A 39 37.07 -31.40 -41.07
N ASP A 40 36.15 -32.37 -40.84
CA ASP A 40 36.34 -33.74 -41.30
C ASP A 40 36.51 -33.81 -42.83
N LEU A 41 35.63 -33.10 -43.57
CA LEU A 41 35.74 -33.04 -45.04
C LEU A 41 37.02 -32.37 -45.51
N GLN A 42 37.50 -31.32 -44.83
CA GLN A 42 38.75 -30.65 -45.14
C GLN A 42 39.98 -31.55 -44.88
N GLU A 43 39.99 -32.28 -43.77
CA GLU A 43 41.06 -33.24 -43.47
C GLU A 43 41.15 -34.32 -44.52
N ILE A 44 39.99 -34.90 -44.90
CA ILE A 44 39.93 -35.88 -45.98
C ILE A 44 40.41 -35.25 -47.32
N SER A 45 39.95 -34.04 -47.62
CA SER A 45 40.34 -33.36 -48.87
C SER A 45 41.84 -33.11 -48.99
N THR A 46 42.49 -32.67 -47.92
CA THR A 46 43.95 -32.48 -47.88
C THR A 46 44.72 -33.75 -48.08
N THR A 47 44.23 -34.85 -47.52
CA THR A 47 44.80 -36.18 -47.69
C THR A 47 44.70 -36.65 -49.14
N LEU A 48 43.52 -36.52 -49.73
CA LEU A 48 43.28 -36.89 -51.12
C LEU A 48 44.04 -35.97 -52.13
N GLU A 49 44.11 -34.69 -51.88
CA GLU A 49 44.85 -33.72 -52.67
C GLU A 49 46.36 -34.07 -52.70
N ARG A 50 46.93 -34.50 -51.56
CA ARG A 50 48.31 -34.92 -51.47
C ARG A 50 48.56 -36.15 -52.34
N ILE A 51 47.65 -37.13 -52.39
CA ILE A 51 47.75 -38.29 -53.22
C ILE A 51 47.63 -37.93 -54.72
N ILE A 52 46.70 -37.05 -55.10
CA ILE A 52 46.45 -36.67 -56.49
C ILE A 52 47.62 -35.85 -57.02
N ASN A 53 48.27 -35.00 -56.21
CA ASN A 53 49.37 -34.12 -56.60
C ASN A 53 50.75 -34.73 -56.56
N GLN A 54 50.91 -36.04 -56.30
CA GLN A 54 52.22 -36.72 -56.33
C GLN A 54 52.84 -36.73 -57.72
N PRO A 55 53.99 -36.02 -57.99
CA PRO A 55 54.47 -35.78 -59.33
C PRO A 55 55.20 -36.97 -59.95
N ASN A 56 55.61 -37.90 -59.14
CA ASN A 56 56.49 -39.01 -59.59
C ASN A 56 55.77 -40.37 -59.71
N GLU A 57 54.46 -40.44 -59.49
CA GLU A 57 53.74 -41.73 -59.63
C GLU A 57 52.87 -41.76 -60.89
N PRO A 58 52.79 -42.90 -61.57
CA PRO A 58 51.90 -43.10 -62.71
C PRO A 58 50.41 -42.94 -62.25
N GLU A 59 49.56 -42.41 -63.10
CA GLU A 59 48.14 -42.18 -62.83
C GLU A 59 47.40 -43.41 -62.32
N SER A 60 47.74 -44.61 -62.90
CA SER A 60 47.15 -45.87 -62.48
C SER A 60 47.44 -46.21 -61.03
N ARG A 61 48.64 -45.92 -60.51
CA ARG A 61 49.08 -46.23 -59.15
C ARG A 61 48.44 -45.17 -58.16
N ARG A 62 48.35 -43.94 -58.59
CA ARG A 62 47.64 -42.90 -57.80
C ARG A 62 46.15 -43.22 -57.61
N LEU A 63 45.48 -43.74 -58.63
CA LEU A 63 44.09 -44.18 -58.58
C LEU A 63 43.91 -45.42 -57.69
N GLU A 64 44.89 -46.37 -57.69
CA GLU A 64 44.85 -47.51 -56.81
C GLU A 64 45.03 -47.10 -55.32
N THR A 65 45.99 -46.20 -55.04
CA THR A 65 46.23 -45.69 -53.71
C THR A 65 44.95 -44.89 -53.23
N LEU A 66 44.37 -44.08 -54.10
CA LEU A 66 43.12 -43.36 -53.83
C LEU A 66 41.98 -44.32 -53.51
N LYS A 67 41.84 -45.43 -54.27
CA LYS A 67 40.82 -46.45 -54.02
C LYS A 67 41.01 -47.14 -52.64
N ASN A 68 42.21 -47.41 -52.24
CA ASN A 68 42.49 -48.03 -50.94
C ASN A 68 42.26 -47.12 -49.77
N VAL A 69 42.61 -45.80 -49.91
CA VAL A 69 42.34 -44.78 -48.90
C VAL A 69 40.84 -44.49 -48.76
N VAL A 70 40.13 -44.36 -49.89
CA VAL A 70 38.70 -44.15 -49.90
C VAL A 70 37.91 -45.30 -49.32
N ALA A 71 38.37 -46.54 -49.45
CA ALA A 71 37.74 -47.71 -48.85
C ALA A 71 37.70 -47.66 -47.30
N GLY A 72 38.60 -46.86 -46.69
CA GLY A 72 38.58 -46.61 -45.24
C GLY A 72 37.50 -45.62 -44.76
N TYR A 73 36.91 -44.83 -45.67
CA TYR A 73 35.92 -43.84 -45.35
C TYR A 73 34.50 -44.32 -45.72
N SER A 74 33.87 -45.07 -44.84
CA SER A 74 32.56 -45.68 -45.14
C SER A 74 31.39 -44.68 -45.22
N ASN A 75 31.53 -43.53 -44.58
CA ASN A 75 30.47 -42.49 -44.47
C ASN A 75 30.66 -41.30 -45.44
N VAL A 76 31.68 -41.34 -46.32
CA VAL A 76 32.03 -40.28 -47.23
C VAL A 76 31.93 -40.78 -48.66
N ILE A 77 31.22 -40.02 -49.50
CA ILE A 77 31.21 -40.21 -50.95
C ILE A 77 32.30 -39.33 -51.56
N ILE A 78 33.15 -39.95 -52.35
CA ILE A 78 34.23 -39.27 -53.05
C ILE A 78 34.04 -39.46 -54.55
N SER A 79 34.05 -38.35 -55.31
CA SER A 79 33.99 -38.35 -56.75
C SER A 79 35.03 -37.39 -57.31
N LEU A 80 35.91 -37.90 -58.17
CA LEU A 80 36.93 -37.13 -58.89
C LEU A 80 36.49 -37.02 -60.35
N VAL A 81 36.44 -35.80 -60.86
CA VAL A 81 35.95 -35.48 -62.21
C VAL A 81 37.02 -34.70 -62.95
N ASP A 82 37.22 -34.96 -64.22
CA ASP A 82 38.16 -34.22 -65.08
C ASP A 82 37.58 -32.87 -65.55
N SER A 83 38.36 -32.11 -66.28
CA SER A 83 37.93 -30.82 -66.87
C SER A 83 36.75 -30.94 -67.84
N ASN A 84 36.54 -32.15 -68.41
CA ASN A 84 35.45 -32.45 -69.37
C ASN A 84 34.22 -33.07 -68.64
N GLN A 85 34.11 -32.93 -67.31
CA GLN A 85 33.02 -33.48 -66.51
C GLN A 85 32.92 -35.03 -66.53
N LYS A 86 33.97 -35.75 -66.96
CA LYS A 86 34.01 -37.22 -66.96
C LYS A 86 34.50 -37.69 -65.58
N ALA A 87 33.77 -38.66 -64.96
CA ALA A 87 34.20 -39.25 -63.71
C ALA A 87 35.43 -40.15 -63.92
N ILE A 88 36.53 -39.82 -63.25
CA ILE A 88 37.77 -40.60 -63.27
C ILE A 88 37.72 -41.63 -62.11
N PHE A 89 37.18 -41.18 -60.97
CA PHE A 89 37.04 -42.04 -59.80
C PHE A 89 35.69 -41.74 -59.11
N HIS A 90 35.09 -42.81 -58.61
CA HIS A 90 33.87 -42.70 -57.84
C HIS A 90 33.85 -43.77 -56.73
N SER A 91 33.38 -43.43 -55.52
CA SER A 91 33.25 -44.35 -54.40
C SER A 91 32.38 -45.55 -54.80
N PRO A 92 32.76 -46.79 -54.49
CA PRO A 92 31.96 -48.00 -54.80
C PRO A 92 30.58 -47.89 -54.14
N ASN A 93 29.53 -48.26 -54.92
CA ASN A 93 28.13 -48.30 -54.44
C ASN A 93 27.53 -46.95 -54.01
N ALA A 94 28.22 -45.86 -54.34
CA ALA A 94 27.71 -44.51 -54.01
C ALA A 94 26.88 -43.94 -55.19
N PRO A 95 25.87 -43.07 -54.92
CA PRO A 95 25.17 -42.36 -55.95
C PRO A 95 26.08 -41.31 -56.62
N ASP A 96 25.90 -41.12 -57.91
CA ASP A 96 26.65 -40.08 -58.64
C ASP A 96 26.25 -38.69 -58.17
N LEU A 97 27.12 -38.03 -57.45
CA LEU A 97 26.88 -36.73 -56.82
C LEU A 97 26.54 -35.63 -57.86
N ARG A 98 26.98 -35.75 -59.12
CA ARG A 98 26.74 -34.81 -60.18
C ARG A 98 25.25 -34.60 -60.48
N GLN A 99 24.45 -35.68 -60.35
CA GLN A 99 22.99 -35.61 -60.54
C GLN A 99 22.27 -34.76 -59.47
N PHE A 100 22.92 -34.57 -58.34
CA PHE A 100 22.32 -33.82 -57.23
C PHE A 100 22.87 -32.39 -57.07
N ILE A 101 23.87 -32.00 -57.83
CA ILE A 101 24.45 -30.64 -57.79
C ILE A 101 23.40 -29.58 -58.14
N ALA A 102 22.50 -29.89 -59.08
CA ALA A 102 21.42 -28.99 -59.46
C ALA A 102 20.42 -28.68 -58.29
N SER A 103 20.31 -29.60 -57.34
CA SER A 103 19.47 -29.46 -56.13
C SER A 103 20.25 -29.01 -54.89
N ALA A 104 21.54 -28.74 -55.02
CA ALA A 104 22.42 -28.36 -53.94
C ALA A 104 22.00 -26.99 -53.35
N ARG A 105 21.83 -26.93 -52.02
CA ARG A 105 21.54 -25.68 -51.33
C ARG A 105 22.74 -25.26 -50.50
N PRO A 106 23.09 -23.96 -50.46
CA PRO A 106 24.15 -23.49 -49.58
C PRO A 106 23.80 -23.84 -48.12
N ASP A 107 24.80 -24.35 -47.38
CA ASP A 107 24.59 -24.62 -45.97
C ASP A 107 24.66 -23.30 -45.16
N LYS A 108 23.50 -22.87 -44.62
CA LYS A 108 23.39 -21.66 -43.85
C LYS A 108 24.12 -21.73 -42.48
N ASN A 109 24.47 -22.92 -42.04
CA ASN A 109 25.15 -23.12 -40.73
C ASN A 109 26.68 -23.24 -40.94
N ALA A 110 27.16 -23.24 -42.18
CA ALA A 110 28.57 -23.28 -42.54
C ALA A 110 29.11 -21.87 -42.82
N HIS A 111 30.23 -21.52 -42.21
CA HIS A 111 30.89 -20.22 -42.45
C HIS A 111 31.72 -20.19 -43.75
N ALA A 112 31.64 -21.25 -44.58
CA ALA A 112 32.38 -21.37 -45.84
C ALA A 112 31.45 -21.31 -47.06
N SER A 113 31.86 -20.59 -48.12
CA SER A 113 31.06 -20.36 -49.32
C SER A 113 30.88 -21.58 -50.26
N ASP A 114 31.72 -22.60 -50.11
CA ASP A 114 31.73 -23.74 -51.00
C ASP A 114 31.18 -25.04 -50.36
N VAL A 115 30.33 -24.88 -49.35
CA VAL A 115 29.66 -25.96 -48.64
C VAL A 115 28.20 -26.03 -49.02
N PHE A 116 27.72 -27.19 -49.41
CA PHE A 116 26.37 -27.43 -49.89
C PHE A 116 25.70 -28.57 -49.17
N ILE A 117 24.42 -28.51 -48.96
CA ILE A 117 23.60 -29.62 -48.55
C ILE A 117 22.88 -30.22 -49.75
N ILE A 118 23.01 -31.50 -49.97
CA ILE A 118 22.28 -32.23 -51.01
C ILE A 118 21.44 -33.35 -50.36
N SER A 119 20.28 -33.60 -50.96
CA SER A 119 19.43 -34.73 -50.59
C SER A 119 19.47 -35.73 -51.74
N GLY A 120 19.85 -36.99 -51.47
CA GLY A 120 20.00 -38.00 -52.44
C GLY A 120 19.64 -39.40 -51.94
N PRO A 121 19.72 -40.44 -52.75
CA PRO A 121 19.43 -41.79 -52.34
C PRO A 121 20.44 -42.27 -51.28
N THR A 122 19.98 -43.14 -50.38
CA THR A 122 20.81 -43.75 -49.31
C THR A 122 21.87 -44.66 -49.92
N LEU A 123 23.08 -44.73 -49.34
CA LEU A 123 24.10 -45.73 -49.64
C LEU A 123 23.53 -47.12 -49.39
N GLN A 124 23.71 -48.06 -50.31
CA GLN A 124 23.22 -49.45 -50.21
C GLN A 124 23.80 -50.28 -49.05
N THR A 125 24.77 -49.70 -48.35
CA THR A 125 25.44 -50.36 -47.17
C THR A 125 24.69 -50.17 -45.87
N SER A 126 23.67 -49.32 -45.77
CA SER A 126 22.85 -49.21 -44.57
C SER A 126 21.84 -50.36 -44.52
N ARG A 127 21.99 -51.28 -43.57
CA ARG A 127 21.05 -52.37 -43.32
C ARG A 127 19.61 -51.87 -43.31
N HIS A 128 18.78 -52.43 -44.20
CA HIS A 128 17.34 -52.18 -44.24
C HIS A 128 16.71 -52.44 -42.88
N ILE A 129 16.39 -51.38 -42.17
CA ILE A 129 15.42 -51.40 -41.08
C ILE A 129 14.16 -50.79 -41.67
N HIS A 130 13.21 -51.65 -41.98
CA HIS A 130 11.84 -51.29 -42.43
C HIS A 130 11.75 -50.48 -43.75
N GLY A 131 11.78 -51.12 -44.88
CA GLY A 131 11.00 -50.91 -46.11
C GLY A 131 10.77 -49.53 -46.72
N GLN A 132 11.30 -48.43 -46.17
CA GLN A 132 11.19 -47.09 -46.70
C GLN A 132 12.48 -46.69 -47.44
N LYS A 133 12.35 -46.28 -48.69
CA LYS A 133 13.39 -45.56 -49.42
C LYS A 133 13.59 -44.19 -48.74
N THR A 134 14.47 -44.14 -47.74
CA THR A 134 14.83 -42.89 -47.08
C THR A 134 15.88 -42.18 -47.95
N SER A 135 15.58 -40.93 -48.36
CA SER A 135 16.59 -40.05 -48.93
C SER A 135 17.56 -39.65 -47.81
N SER A 136 18.86 -39.81 -48.06
CA SER A 136 19.91 -39.39 -47.14
C SER A 136 20.28 -37.93 -47.43
N ASN A 137 20.67 -37.19 -46.40
CA ASN A 137 21.18 -35.84 -46.54
C ASN A 137 22.68 -35.84 -46.38
N TRP A 138 23.36 -35.14 -47.26
CA TRP A 138 24.78 -35.08 -47.35
C TRP A 138 25.27 -33.63 -47.30
N ARG A 139 26.32 -33.37 -46.54
CA ARG A 139 27.07 -32.13 -46.60
C ARG A 139 28.22 -32.32 -47.59
N MET A 140 28.27 -31.50 -48.62
CA MET A 140 29.21 -31.63 -49.73
C MET A 140 30.10 -30.40 -49.82
N ILE A 141 31.41 -30.67 -50.07
CA ILE A 141 32.36 -29.65 -50.48
C ILE A 141 32.84 -29.93 -51.94
N ARG A 142 33.15 -28.86 -52.66
CA ARG A 142 33.66 -28.89 -53.99
C ARG A 142 35.03 -28.23 -54.04
N LEU A 143 36.07 -28.92 -54.46
CA LEU A 143 37.44 -28.44 -54.44
C LEU A 143 38.09 -28.67 -55.79
N PRO A 144 38.75 -27.64 -56.41
CA PRO A 144 39.59 -27.83 -57.56
C PRO A 144 40.93 -28.43 -57.16
N VAL A 145 41.37 -29.53 -57.77
CA VAL A 145 42.60 -30.25 -57.42
C VAL A 145 43.44 -30.55 -58.67
N GLY A 146 44.73 -30.59 -58.48
CA GLY A 146 45.67 -30.76 -59.61
C GLY A 146 45.83 -29.50 -60.42
N LYS A 147 46.96 -29.38 -61.12
CA LYS A 147 47.19 -28.23 -62.05
C LYS A 147 47.58 -28.79 -63.41
N LEU A 148 46.88 -28.33 -64.47
CA LEU A 148 47.29 -28.50 -65.85
C LEU A 148 48.44 -27.52 -66.17
N ALA A 149 49.17 -27.82 -67.32
CA ALA A 149 50.26 -26.94 -67.82
C ALA A 149 49.85 -25.52 -68.09
N ASP A 150 48.55 -25.24 -68.34
CA ASP A 150 47.93 -23.95 -68.51
C ASP A 150 47.44 -23.24 -67.24
N GLY A 151 47.75 -23.82 -66.09
CA GLY A 151 47.39 -23.29 -64.76
C GLY A 151 45.96 -23.53 -64.32
N LYS A 152 45.13 -24.20 -65.16
CA LYS A 152 43.75 -24.58 -64.75
C LYS A 152 43.75 -25.83 -63.91
N PRO A 153 42.71 -26.02 -63.04
CA PRO A 153 42.59 -27.23 -62.27
C PRO A 153 42.42 -28.44 -63.20
N ALA A 154 43.20 -29.49 -62.97
CA ALA A 154 43.11 -30.71 -63.76
C ALA A 154 41.87 -31.51 -63.45
N TYR A 155 41.45 -31.49 -62.19
CA TYR A 155 40.31 -32.25 -61.67
C TYR A 155 39.48 -31.42 -60.71
N THR A 156 38.21 -31.82 -60.52
CA THR A 156 37.32 -31.32 -59.48
C THR A 156 36.99 -32.49 -58.52
N LEU A 157 37.32 -32.31 -57.25
CA LEU A 157 37.04 -33.28 -56.18
C LEU A 157 35.73 -32.88 -55.53
N TYR A 158 34.77 -33.82 -55.48
CA TYR A 158 33.54 -33.71 -54.75
C TYR A 158 33.61 -34.66 -53.57
N LEU A 159 33.44 -34.11 -52.34
CA LEU A 159 33.40 -34.89 -51.12
C LEU A 159 32.05 -34.66 -50.45
N ALA A 160 31.31 -35.71 -50.10
CA ALA A 160 30.06 -35.62 -49.41
C ALA A 160 30.02 -36.55 -48.19
N LEU A 161 29.74 -35.96 -47.03
CA LEU A 161 29.60 -36.65 -45.74
C LEU A 161 28.13 -36.79 -45.38
N SER A 162 27.71 -37.99 -44.97
CA SER A 162 26.32 -38.21 -44.51
C SER A 162 26.08 -37.50 -43.20
N ILE A 163 25.03 -36.63 -43.18
CA ILE A 163 24.63 -35.89 -41.97
C ILE A 163 23.36 -36.42 -41.33
N ASP A 164 22.84 -37.55 -41.77
CA ASP A 164 21.59 -38.13 -41.27
C ASP A 164 21.65 -38.43 -39.77
N PHE A 165 22.78 -38.90 -39.26
CA PHE A 165 22.95 -39.12 -37.83
C PHE A 165 22.79 -37.80 -37.03
N HIS A 166 23.42 -36.73 -37.49
CA HIS A 166 23.35 -35.41 -36.85
C HIS A 166 21.94 -34.85 -36.93
N LEU A 167 21.26 -35.00 -38.06
CA LEU A 167 19.87 -34.56 -38.21
C LEU A 167 18.91 -35.30 -37.29
N HIS A 168 19.07 -36.64 -37.15
CA HIS A 168 18.28 -37.42 -36.22
C HIS A 168 18.53 -37.01 -34.79
N TYR A 169 19.83 -36.86 -34.42
CA TYR A 169 20.20 -36.41 -33.07
C TYR A 169 19.59 -35.02 -32.74
N ILE A 170 19.71 -34.05 -33.67
CA ILE A 170 19.16 -32.72 -33.52
C ILE A 170 17.63 -32.76 -33.36
N ASN A 171 16.93 -33.58 -34.14
CA ASN A 171 15.50 -33.74 -34.05
C ASN A 171 15.06 -34.38 -32.72
N ASP A 172 15.77 -35.40 -32.27
CA ASP A 172 15.53 -36.03 -30.96
C ASP A 172 15.80 -35.04 -29.81
N LEU A 173 16.93 -34.33 -29.87
CA LEU A 173 17.27 -33.27 -28.93
C LEU A 173 16.19 -32.17 -28.88
N LYS A 174 15.75 -31.73 -30.07
CA LYS A 174 14.64 -30.73 -30.17
C LYS A 174 13.37 -31.23 -29.46
N ASN A 175 12.95 -32.47 -29.72
CA ASN A 175 11.75 -33.03 -29.13
C ASN A 175 11.88 -33.17 -27.60
N LYS A 176 13.03 -33.64 -27.11
CA LYS A 176 13.33 -33.70 -25.68
C LYS A 176 13.32 -32.32 -25.02
N LEU A 177 13.99 -31.35 -25.62
CA LEU A 177 14.02 -29.95 -25.10
C LEU A 177 12.64 -29.32 -25.05
N ILE A 178 11.83 -29.49 -26.11
CA ILE A 178 10.45 -28.95 -26.13
C ILE A 178 9.60 -29.63 -25.08
N MET A 179 9.68 -30.95 -24.95
CA MET A 179 8.90 -31.70 -23.97
C MET A 179 9.29 -31.35 -22.54
N THR A 180 10.59 -31.26 -22.22
CA THR A 180 11.06 -30.89 -20.89
C THR A 180 10.73 -29.43 -20.57
N ALA A 181 10.92 -28.48 -21.51
CA ALA A 181 10.55 -27.09 -21.35
C ALA A 181 9.05 -26.92 -21.10
N SER A 182 8.21 -27.65 -21.83
CA SER A 182 6.75 -27.61 -21.64
C SER A 182 6.36 -28.17 -20.26
N LEU A 183 6.92 -29.30 -19.85
CA LEU A 183 6.64 -29.89 -18.53
C LEU A 183 7.04 -28.96 -17.38
N ILE A 184 8.26 -28.42 -17.44
CA ILE A 184 8.75 -27.48 -16.43
C ILE A 184 7.89 -26.20 -16.41
N SER A 185 7.52 -25.66 -17.57
CA SER A 185 6.65 -24.48 -17.67
C SER A 185 5.29 -24.71 -17.03
N ILE A 186 4.64 -25.85 -17.27
CA ILE A 186 3.36 -26.22 -16.66
C ILE A 186 3.53 -26.31 -15.13
N MET A 187 4.58 -26.96 -14.66
CA MET A 187 4.85 -27.10 -13.23
C MET A 187 5.04 -25.73 -12.56
N ILE A 188 5.82 -24.84 -13.17
CA ILE A 188 6.05 -23.49 -12.63
C ILE A 188 4.76 -22.67 -12.60
N VAL A 189 3.94 -22.73 -13.67
CA VAL A 189 2.63 -22.04 -13.68
C VAL A 189 1.75 -22.53 -12.53
N PHE A 190 1.74 -23.84 -12.28
CA PHE A 190 0.97 -24.41 -11.17
C PHE A 190 1.48 -23.93 -9.80
N ILE A 191 2.81 -23.93 -9.59
CA ILE A 191 3.43 -23.44 -8.35
C ILE A 191 3.10 -21.94 -8.13
N VAL A 192 3.21 -21.12 -9.17
CA VAL A 192 2.92 -19.70 -9.09
C VAL A 192 1.44 -19.44 -8.74
N LEU A 193 0.52 -20.16 -9.40
CA LEU A 193 -0.92 -20.08 -9.09
C LEU A 193 -1.20 -20.44 -7.64
N PHE A 194 -0.61 -21.54 -7.16
CA PHE A 194 -0.77 -21.98 -5.77
C PHE A 194 -0.20 -20.97 -4.77
N ALA A 195 1.02 -20.48 -5.01
CA ALA A 195 1.68 -19.50 -4.15
C ALA A 195 0.89 -18.18 -4.07
N VAL A 196 0.42 -17.68 -5.22
CA VAL A 196 -0.40 -16.47 -5.28
C VAL A 196 -1.74 -16.66 -4.57
N TYR A 197 -2.40 -17.80 -4.78
CA TYR A 197 -3.68 -18.11 -4.11
C TYR A 197 -3.53 -18.14 -2.59
N LYS A 198 -2.53 -18.85 -2.07
CA LYS A 198 -2.24 -18.97 -0.64
C LYS A 198 -1.72 -17.66 -0.04
N GLY A 199 -0.84 -16.97 -0.73
CA GLY A 199 -0.27 -15.70 -0.27
C GLY A 199 -1.30 -14.57 -0.13
N HIS A 200 -2.41 -14.60 -0.88
CA HIS A 200 -3.47 -13.59 -0.77
C HIS A 200 -4.57 -13.96 0.24
N GLU A 201 -4.58 -15.17 0.77
CA GLU A 201 -5.59 -15.63 1.74
C GLU A 201 -5.64 -14.75 3.01
N PRO A 202 -4.52 -14.40 3.65
CA PRO A 202 -4.52 -13.53 4.82
C PRO A 202 -5.09 -12.14 4.55
N ILE A 203 -4.74 -11.55 3.40
CA ILE A 203 -5.25 -10.22 3.01
C ILE A 203 -6.79 -10.26 2.86
N ARG A 204 -7.32 -11.30 2.22
CA ARG A 204 -8.77 -11.47 2.07
C ARG A 204 -9.47 -11.66 3.42
N ASN A 205 -8.85 -12.38 4.34
CA ASN A 205 -9.40 -12.61 5.66
C ASN A 205 -9.46 -11.32 6.48
N VAL A 206 -8.38 -10.52 6.48
CA VAL A 206 -8.36 -9.19 7.12
C VAL A 206 -9.41 -8.29 6.48
N SER A 207 -9.46 -8.20 5.15
CA SER A 207 -10.45 -7.37 4.44
C SER A 207 -11.90 -7.74 4.79
N ARG A 208 -12.23 -9.05 4.85
CA ARG A 208 -13.58 -9.51 5.25
C ARG A 208 -13.91 -9.15 6.69
N ARG A 209 -12.95 -9.30 7.63
CA ARG A 209 -13.16 -8.92 9.03
C ARG A 209 -13.43 -7.42 9.15
N ILE A 210 -12.65 -6.59 8.45
CA ILE A 210 -12.85 -5.14 8.40
C ILE A 210 -14.24 -4.78 7.85
N GLN A 211 -14.68 -5.41 6.76
CA GLN A 211 -16.00 -5.14 6.16
C GLN A 211 -17.17 -5.51 7.06
N ASN A 212 -16.99 -6.46 7.97
CA ASN A 212 -18.04 -6.91 8.87
C ASN A 212 -18.14 -6.07 10.16
N ILE A 213 -17.20 -5.16 10.42
CA ILE A 213 -17.27 -4.26 11.59
C ILE A 213 -18.34 -3.20 11.33
N THR A 214 -19.31 -3.14 12.22
CA THR A 214 -20.40 -2.16 12.19
C THR A 214 -20.26 -1.17 13.36
N SER A 215 -21.10 -0.14 13.38
CA SER A 215 -21.14 0.82 14.48
C SER A 215 -21.52 0.19 15.83
N LYS A 216 -22.03 -1.05 15.85
CA LYS A 216 -22.37 -1.78 17.06
C LYS A 216 -21.21 -2.61 17.62
N ASP A 217 -20.22 -2.92 16.78
CA ASP A 217 -19.11 -3.83 17.08
C ASP A 217 -17.76 -3.10 17.06
N LEU A 218 -17.76 -1.83 17.48
CA LEU A 218 -16.54 -0.99 17.49
C LEU A 218 -15.52 -1.41 18.55
N ASP A 219 -15.91 -2.27 19.49
CA ASP A 219 -15.05 -2.88 20.51
C ASP A 219 -14.21 -4.05 19.97
N VAL A 220 -14.56 -4.59 18.82
CA VAL A 220 -13.82 -5.67 18.17
C VAL A 220 -12.42 -5.19 17.77
N ARG A 221 -11.40 -6.03 18.03
CA ARG A 221 -10.02 -5.79 17.57
C ARG A 221 -9.54 -6.95 16.73
N LEU A 222 -8.76 -6.61 15.70
CA LEU A 222 -8.05 -7.60 14.90
C LEU A 222 -6.76 -7.98 15.66
N ASP A 223 -6.46 -9.27 15.69
CA ASP A 223 -5.23 -9.75 16.32
C ASP A 223 -4.03 -9.56 15.39
N PRO A 224 -3.04 -8.72 15.75
CA PRO A 224 -1.84 -8.50 14.93
C PRO A 224 -0.97 -9.75 14.80
N GLN A 225 -1.02 -10.68 15.79
CA GLN A 225 -0.22 -11.91 15.76
C GLN A 225 -0.85 -13.00 14.89
N ALA A 226 -2.12 -12.87 14.54
CA ALA A 226 -2.83 -13.83 13.66
C ALA A 226 -2.64 -13.56 12.17
N VAL A 227 -1.82 -12.60 11.79
CA VAL A 227 -1.55 -12.21 10.39
C VAL A 227 -0.06 -12.27 10.09
N PRO A 228 0.35 -12.41 8.81
CA PRO A 228 1.75 -12.27 8.41
C PRO A 228 2.37 -10.94 8.86
N ILE A 229 3.69 -10.93 9.10
CA ILE A 229 4.44 -9.78 9.62
C ILE A 229 4.25 -8.52 8.76
N GLU A 230 4.07 -8.70 7.45
CA GLU A 230 3.83 -7.61 6.49
C GLU A 230 2.48 -6.89 6.72
N LEU A 231 1.55 -7.53 7.42
CA LEU A 231 0.22 -6.99 7.72
C LEU A 231 0.06 -6.52 9.18
N GLU A 232 1.00 -6.83 10.08
CA GLU A 232 0.92 -6.45 11.50
C GLU A 232 0.75 -4.94 11.70
N GLN A 233 1.56 -4.15 10.99
CA GLN A 233 1.48 -2.69 11.08
C GLN A 233 0.16 -2.14 10.57
N LEU A 234 -0.40 -2.73 9.50
CA LEU A 234 -1.70 -2.35 8.97
C LEU A 234 -2.82 -2.65 9.98
N VAL A 235 -2.80 -3.85 10.57
CA VAL A 235 -3.76 -4.28 11.58
C VAL A 235 -3.69 -3.40 12.83
N SER A 236 -2.48 -3.09 13.32
CA SER A 236 -2.26 -2.20 14.45
C SER A 236 -2.80 -0.79 14.18
N SER A 237 -2.48 -0.21 13.01
CA SER A 237 -2.97 1.11 12.60
C SER A 237 -4.50 1.15 12.50
N PHE A 238 -5.09 0.06 11.99
CA PHE A 238 -6.54 -0.08 11.92
C PHE A 238 -7.18 -0.16 13.32
N ASN A 239 -6.60 -0.93 14.25
CA ASN A 239 -7.08 -1.00 15.64
C ASN A 239 -7.03 0.37 16.34
N HIS A 240 -5.97 1.16 16.15
CA HIS A 240 -5.88 2.53 16.66
C HIS A 240 -6.96 3.45 16.07
N MET A 241 -7.28 3.27 14.78
CA MET A 241 -8.37 4.02 14.17
C MET A 241 -9.73 3.64 14.77
N LEU A 242 -9.98 2.34 14.99
CA LEU A 242 -11.19 1.85 15.65
C LEU A 242 -11.32 2.41 17.07
N GLU A 243 -10.25 2.41 17.86
CA GLU A 243 -10.23 2.98 19.21
C GLU A 243 -10.66 4.45 19.20
N ARG A 244 -10.11 5.25 18.29
CA ARG A 244 -10.49 6.66 18.15
C ARG A 244 -11.96 6.83 17.76
N ILE A 245 -12.48 5.98 16.87
CA ILE A 245 -13.89 6.02 16.45
C ILE A 245 -14.79 5.61 17.63
N GLU A 246 -14.44 4.54 18.34
CA GLU A 246 -15.17 4.09 19.53
C GLU A 246 -15.25 5.18 20.61
N ASP A 247 -14.15 5.86 20.89
CA ASP A 247 -14.09 6.98 21.82
C ASP A 247 -15.00 8.16 21.40
N VAL A 248 -15.01 8.49 20.10
CA VAL A 248 -15.90 9.52 19.56
C VAL A 248 -17.36 9.09 19.73
N PHE A 249 -17.68 7.85 19.39
CA PHE A 249 -19.03 7.30 19.47
C PHE A 249 -19.55 7.26 20.92
N LYS A 250 -18.70 6.81 21.87
CA LYS A 250 -19.02 6.80 23.31
C LYS A 250 -19.28 8.22 23.81
N ARG A 251 -18.42 9.18 23.48
CA ARG A 251 -18.64 10.59 23.85
C ARG A 251 -19.95 11.15 23.26
N GLN A 252 -20.25 10.86 22.00
CA GLN A 252 -21.47 11.29 21.33
C GLN A 252 -22.72 10.67 21.96
N SER A 253 -22.67 9.37 22.28
CA SER A 253 -23.78 8.67 22.93
C SER A 253 -24.07 9.21 24.33
N ASN A 254 -23.01 9.37 25.14
CA ASN A 254 -23.13 9.94 26.48
C ASN A 254 -23.70 11.39 26.41
N PHE A 255 -23.18 12.21 25.50
CA PHE A 255 -23.69 13.58 25.30
C PHE A 255 -25.18 13.60 24.95
N SER A 256 -25.63 12.71 24.06
CA SER A 256 -27.06 12.62 23.70
C SER A 256 -27.94 12.17 24.87
N ALA A 257 -27.45 11.22 25.67
CA ALA A 257 -28.15 10.73 26.85
C ALA A 257 -28.26 11.82 27.94
N ASP A 258 -27.16 12.57 28.15
CA ASP A 258 -27.12 13.66 29.15
C ASP A 258 -28.08 14.79 28.73
N ILE A 259 -28.09 15.18 27.45
CA ILE A 259 -29.06 16.17 26.89
C ILE A 259 -30.49 15.73 27.17
N ALA A 260 -30.82 14.48 26.82
CA ALA A 260 -32.17 13.96 27.01
C ALA A 260 -32.59 13.99 28.48
N HIS A 261 -31.67 13.70 29.39
CA HIS A 261 -31.94 13.71 30.83
C HIS A 261 -32.14 15.14 31.37
N GLU A 262 -31.25 16.07 31.00
CA GLU A 262 -31.30 17.46 31.47
C GLU A 262 -32.47 18.23 30.88
N ILE A 263 -32.99 17.90 29.72
CA ILE A 263 -34.18 18.49 29.12
C ILE A 263 -35.46 17.89 29.74
N ARG A 264 -35.48 16.61 30.05
CA ARG A 264 -36.66 15.92 30.61
C ARG A 264 -37.09 16.52 31.94
N THR A 265 -36.14 16.82 32.82
CA THR A 265 -36.40 17.33 34.17
C THR A 265 -37.19 18.65 34.16
N PRO A 266 -36.74 19.75 33.49
CA PRO A 266 -37.49 20.99 33.45
C PRO A 266 -38.85 20.83 32.75
N ILE A 267 -38.95 20.04 31.68
CA ILE A 267 -40.22 19.74 31.03
C ILE A 267 -41.20 19.07 32.01
N THR A 268 -40.76 18.05 32.77
CA THR A 268 -41.60 17.42 33.75
C THR A 268 -42.06 18.39 34.84
N ASN A 269 -41.17 19.27 35.32
CA ASN A 269 -41.53 20.32 36.28
C ASN A 269 -42.59 21.27 35.75
N LEU A 270 -42.41 21.79 34.49
CA LEU A 270 -43.38 22.67 33.84
C LEU A 270 -44.75 22.01 33.67
N VAL A 271 -44.79 20.76 33.23
CA VAL A 271 -46.05 19.99 33.11
C VAL A 271 -46.70 19.83 34.45
N THR A 272 -45.95 19.34 35.46
CA THR A 272 -46.49 19.10 36.82
C THR A 272 -47.02 20.41 37.47
N GLN A 273 -46.26 21.52 37.36
CA GLN A 273 -46.69 22.81 37.90
C GLN A 273 -47.96 23.29 37.21
N THR A 274 -48.04 23.12 35.88
CA THR A 274 -49.23 23.52 35.09
C THR A 274 -50.42 22.64 35.42
N GLU A 275 -50.25 21.30 35.58
CA GLU A 275 -51.32 20.37 35.96
C GLU A 275 -51.84 20.68 37.39
N ILE A 276 -50.94 20.98 38.32
CA ILE A 276 -51.33 21.37 39.70
C ILE A 276 -52.08 22.73 39.68
N ALA A 277 -51.66 23.68 38.86
CA ALA A 277 -52.36 24.94 38.73
C ALA A 277 -53.78 24.79 38.14
N LEU A 278 -53.98 23.85 37.24
CA LEU A 278 -55.26 23.54 36.60
C LEU A 278 -56.16 22.60 37.41
N SER A 279 -55.61 21.87 38.43
CA SER A 279 -56.35 20.86 39.16
C SER A 279 -57.43 21.43 40.11
N GLN A 280 -57.36 22.72 40.46
CA GLN A 280 -58.30 23.38 41.37
C GLN A 280 -58.44 24.86 41.03
N THR A 281 -59.51 25.49 41.50
CA THR A 281 -59.71 26.93 41.30
C THR A 281 -58.63 27.72 42.05
N ARG A 282 -57.91 28.61 41.34
CA ARG A 282 -56.83 29.46 41.84
C ARG A 282 -57.20 30.93 41.73
N SER A 283 -56.62 31.74 42.61
CA SER A 283 -56.66 33.19 42.43
C SER A 283 -55.82 33.62 41.25
N GLN A 284 -56.15 34.80 40.67
CA GLN A 284 -55.38 35.40 39.59
C GLN A 284 -53.90 35.51 39.93
N LYS A 285 -53.55 35.93 41.14
CA LYS A 285 -52.18 36.07 41.64
C LYS A 285 -51.43 34.73 41.65
N GLU A 286 -52.05 33.66 42.11
CA GLU A 286 -51.43 32.31 42.13
C GLU A 286 -51.16 31.81 40.72
N LEU A 287 -52.08 32.13 39.75
CA LEU A 287 -51.84 31.79 38.34
C LEU A 287 -50.71 32.59 37.72
N GLU A 288 -50.62 33.89 38.01
CA GLU A 288 -49.52 34.77 37.62
C GLU A 288 -48.18 34.28 38.16
N ASP A 289 -48.12 33.86 39.46
CA ASP A 289 -46.90 33.31 40.08
C ASP A 289 -46.45 32.01 39.37
N VAL A 290 -47.37 31.14 38.99
CA VAL A 290 -47.05 29.90 38.23
C VAL A 290 -46.55 30.26 36.82
N LEU A 291 -47.18 31.24 36.16
CA LEU A 291 -46.72 31.68 34.83
C LEU A 291 -45.33 32.31 34.86
N TYR A 292 -45.03 33.12 35.90
CA TYR A 292 -43.69 33.68 36.09
C TYR A 292 -42.65 32.55 36.36
N SER A 293 -42.98 31.59 37.21
CA SER A 293 -42.12 30.43 37.45
C SER A 293 -41.86 29.58 36.18
N ASN A 294 -42.93 29.38 35.38
CA ASN A 294 -42.81 28.70 34.11
C ASN A 294 -41.93 29.47 33.11
N LEU A 295 -42.07 30.82 33.07
CA LEU A 295 -41.26 31.68 32.21
C LEU A 295 -39.79 31.64 32.58
N GLU A 296 -39.43 31.61 33.86
CA GLU A 296 -38.05 31.40 34.34
C GLU A 296 -37.49 30.06 33.86
N GLU A 297 -38.29 28.99 33.99
CA GLU A 297 -37.86 27.65 33.58
C GLU A 297 -37.65 27.56 32.06
N PHE A 298 -38.52 28.19 31.22
CA PHE A 298 -38.30 28.34 29.77
C PHE A 298 -37.01 29.10 29.47
N GLY A 299 -36.71 30.20 30.21
CA GLY A 299 -35.47 30.95 30.09
C GLY A 299 -34.23 30.08 30.38
N ARG A 300 -34.27 29.23 31.43
CA ARG A 300 -33.22 28.29 31.76
C ARG A 300 -33.01 27.25 30.65
N MET A 301 -34.10 26.68 30.13
CA MET A 301 -34.05 25.74 28.99
C MET A 301 -33.43 26.37 27.75
N SER A 302 -33.86 27.61 27.40
CA SER A 302 -33.28 28.32 26.25
C SER A 302 -31.78 28.55 26.38
N LYS A 303 -31.33 28.95 27.59
CA LYS A 303 -29.91 29.10 27.89
C LYS A 303 -29.17 27.76 27.77
N MET A 304 -29.73 26.69 28.32
CA MET A 304 -29.16 25.35 28.27
C MET A 304 -28.97 24.88 26.82
N VAL A 305 -29.97 25.03 25.95
CA VAL A 305 -29.89 24.71 24.53
C VAL A 305 -28.79 25.54 23.83
N SER A 306 -28.71 26.84 24.10
CA SER A 306 -27.65 27.69 23.58
C SER A 306 -26.26 27.27 24.03
N ASP A 307 -26.12 26.87 25.32
CA ASP A 307 -24.86 26.36 25.87
C ASP A 307 -24.47 25.01 25.25
N MET A 308 -25.41 24.11 24.98
CA MET A 308 -25.18 22.82 24.27
C MET A 308 -24.74 23.04 22.83
N LEU A 309 -25.41 23.92 22.10
CA LEU A 309 -25.03 24.28 20.71
C LEU A 309 -23.61 24.85 20.66
N PHE A 310 -23.24 25.70 21.60
CA PHE A 310 -21.89 26.24 21.71
C PHE A 310 -20.85 25.12 21.93
N LEU A 311 -21.11 24.15 22.81
CA LEU A 311 -20.24 23.03 23.06
C LEU A 311 -20.13 22.08 21.86
N ALA A 312 -21.23 21.87 21.12
CA ALA A 312 -21.22 21.09 19.91
C ALA A 312 -20.35 21.73 18.80
N GLN A 313 -20.38 23.05 18.69
CA GLN A 313 -19.47 23.78 17.79
C GLN A 313 -17.99 23.68 18.22
N ALA A 314 -17.75 23.73 19.54
CA ALA A 314 -16.41 23.55 20.09
C ALA A 314 -15.81 22.19 19.77
N ASP A 315 -16.60 21.13 19.89
CA ASP A 315 -16.15 19.74 19.60
C ASP A 315 -15.76 19.53 18.13
N ASN A 316 -16.48 20.20 17.26
CA ASN A 316 -16.22 20.12 15.82
C ASN A 316 -15.11 21.06 15.34
N ASN A 317 -14.34 21.69 16.25
CA ASN A 317 -13.34 22.71 15.95
C ASN A 317 -13.91 23.90 15.12
N GLN A 318 -15.21 24.15 15.25
CA GLN A 318 -15.88 25.22 14.53
C GLN A 318 -15.90 26.56 15.33
N LEU A 319 -15.39 26.55 16.57
CA LEU A 319 -15.19 27.76 17.36
C LEU A 319 -13.96 28.51 16.85
N ILE A 320 -14.21 29.53 16.06
CA ILE A 320 -13.18 30.45 15.56
C ILE A 320 -13.33 31.78 16.30
N PRO A 321 -12.46 32.09 17.29
CA PRO A 321 -12.53 33.37 18.00
C PRO A 321 -12.22 34.55 17.09
N GLU A 322 -13.02 35.61 17.15
CA GLU A 322 -12.70 36.91 16.56
C GLU A 322 -11.65 37.63 17.44
N LYS A 323 -10.38 37.30 17.26
CA LYS A 323 -9.29 37.77 18.11
C LYS A 323 -9.02 39.25 17.92
N LYS A 324 -9.14 40.03 19.02
CA LYS A 324 -8.77 41.44 19.14
C LYS A 324 -7.79 41.61 20.30
N ALA A 325 -7.01 42.69 20.29
CA ALA A 325 -6.21 43.06 21.44
C ALA A 325 -7.16 43.55 22.57
N LEU A 326 -7.16 42.86 23.69
CA LEU A 326 -8.05 43.09 24.81
C LEU A 326 -7.27 43.36 26.10
N ASN A 327 -7.64 44.41 26.80
CA ASN A 327 -7.19 44.62 28.18
C ASN A 327 -8.12 43.83 29.13
N LEU A 328 -7.57 42.82 29.77
CA LEU A 328 -8.34 41.94 30.67
C LEU A 328 -8.90 42.68 31.91
N ALA A 329 -8.25 43.72 32.39
CA ALA A 329 -8.79 44.53 33.50
C ALA A 329 -10.12 45.20 33.13
N ASP A 330 -10.23 45.77 31.92
CA ASP A 330 -11.43 46.37 31.43
C ASP A 330 -12.55 45.33 31.20
N GLU A 331 -12.21 44.16 30.69
CA GLU A 331 -13.17 43.07 30.48
C GLU A 331 -13.71 42.51 31.81
N VAL A 332 -12.86 42.40 32.85
CA VAL A 332 -13.28 42.01 34.21
C VAL A 332 -14.21 43.05 34.78
N GLY A 333 -13.90 44.37 34.59
CA GLY A 333 -14.78 45.45 35.02
C GLY A 333 -16.20 45.32 34.45
N LYS A 334 -16.32 45.12 33.12
CA LYS A 334 -17.63 44.96 32.46
C LYS A 334 -18.40 43.73 32.97
N VAL A 335 -17.71 42.67 33.38
CA VAL A 335 -18.38 41.52 33.97
C VAL A 335 -18.81 41.82 35.40
N PHE A 336 -18.02 42.57 36.18
CA PHE A 336 -18.39 42.99 37.54
C PHE A 336 -19.63 43.85 37.53
N ASP A 337 -19.69 44.86 36.64
CA ASP A 337 -20.89 45.73 36.49
C ASP A 337 -22.15 44.88 36.27
N PHE A 338 -22.06 43.81 35.50
CA PHE A 338 -23.21 42.91 35.27
C PHE A 338 -23.60 42.11 36.54
N PHE A 339 -22.64 41.78 37.41
CA PHE A 339 -22.89 40.97 38.61
C PHE A 339 -23.14 41.79 39.85
N GLU A 340 -23.03 43.15 39.83
CA GLU A 340 -23.11 44.04 40.97
C GLU A 340 -24.42 43.88 41.78
N ALA A 341 -25.56 43.99 41.09
CA ALA A 341 -26.85 43.85 41.74
C ALA A 341 -27.05 42.46 42.41
N TRP A 342 -26.56 41.39 41.78
CA TRP A 342 -26.65 40.05 42.36
C TRP A 342 -25.68 39.85 43.51
N ALA A 343 -24.53 40.51 43.48
CA ALA A 343 -23.56 40.50 44.55
C ALA A 343 -24.10 41.22 45.80
N GLU A 344 -24.76 42.38 45.62
CA GLU A 344 -25.42 43.13 46.68
C GLU A 344 -26.53 42.29 47.31
N GLU A 345 -27.43 41.69 46.50
CA GLU A 345 -28.53 40.84 47.01
C GLU A 345 -28.03 39.66 47.85
N ARG A 346 -26.90 39.10 47.46
CA ARG A 346 -26.26 37.95 48.15
C ARG A 346 -25.34 38.39 49.29
N GLU A 347 -25.08 39.65 49.49
CA GLU A 347 -24.10 40.18 50.44
C GLU A 347 -22.69 39.62 50.21
N VAL A 348 -22.27 39.48 48.96
CA VAL A 348 -20.97 38.98 48.57
C VAL A 348 -20.15 40.08 47.87
N GLY A 349 -18.93 40.35 48.32
CA GLY A 349 -18.09 41.35 47.74
C GLY A 349 -17.45 40.92 46.43
N LEU A 350 -17.24 41.82 45.46
CA LEU A 350 -16.45 41.61 44.26
C LEU A 350 -15.15 42.41 44.38
N ARG A 351 -13.98 41.77 44.24
CA ARG A 351 -12.68 42.43 44.32
C ARG A 351 -11.85 42.12 43.07
N PHE A 352 -11.25 43.16 42.50
CA PHE A 352 -10.32 43.02 41.41
C PHE A 352 -8.89 43.34 41.92
N GLU A 353 -7.94 42.44 41.62
CA GLU A 353 -6.53 42.63 41.93
C GLU A 353 -5.73 42.39 40.66
N GLY A 354 -5.02 43.38 40.18
CA GLY A 354 -4.16 43.20 39.02
C GLY A 354 -3.79 44.50 38.31
N ARG A 355 -3.07 44.35 37.21
CA ARG A 355 -2.67 45.45 36.31
C ARG A 355 -3.30 45.20 34.94
N ALA A 356 -3.23 46.21 34.09
CA ALA A 356 -3.62 46.11 32.71
C ALA A 356 -2.73 45.03 32.02
N CYS A 357 -3.34 43.94 31.57
CA CYS A 357 -2.70 42.86 30.83
C CYS A 357 -3.43 42.63 29.52
N TRP A 358 -2.65 42.58 28.42
CA TRP A 358 -3.22 42.49 27.09
C TRP A 358 -3.13 41.06 26.57
N VAL A 359 -4.25 40.56 26.03
CA VAL A 359 -4.32 39.23 25.36
C VAL A 359 -4.94 39.40 23.97
N SER A 360 -4.62 38.47 23.08
CA SER A 360 -5.32 38.37 21.79
C SER A 360 -6.49 37.40 21.93
N GLY A 361 -7.71 37.91 21.95
CA GLY A 361 -8.90 37.08 22.20
C GLY A 361 -10.18 37.67 21.71
N ASP A 362 -11.24 36.87 21.75
CA ASP A 362 -12.61 37.25 21.46
C ASP A 362 -13.29 37.81 22.73
N PRO A 363 -13.72 39.09 22.72
CA PRO A 363 -14.28 39.74 23.91
C PRO A 363 -15.56 39.07 24.41
N LEU A 364 -16.42 38.57 23.52
CA LEU A 364 -17.67 37.93 23.90
C LEU A 364 -17.42 36.56 24.52
N MET A 365 -16.55 35.79 23.94
CA MET A 365 -16.18 34.50 24.47
C MET A 365 -15.47 34.60 25.83
N LEU A 366 -14.48 35.50 25.97
CA LEU A 366 -13.76 35.66 27.24
C LEU A 366 -14.66 36.19 28.35
N ARG A 367 -15.57 37.14 28.04
CA ARG A 367 -16.61 37.60 29.00
C ARG A 367 -17.54 36.45 29.42
N ARG A 368 -17.96 35.56 28.46
CA ARG A 368 -18.77 34.39 28.76
C ARG A 368 -18.05 33.43 29.70
N ALA A 369 -16.73 33.20 29.46
CA ALA A 369 -15.91 32.36 30.36
C ALA A 369 -15.82 32.94 31.77
N MET A 370 -15.53 34.26 31.88
CA MET A 370 -15.46 34.95 33.17
C MET A 370 -16.80 34.96 33.88
N SER A 371 -17.91 35.21 33.16
CA SER A 371 -19.27 35.17 33.73
C SER A 371 -19.65 33.81 34.27
N ASN A 372 -19.26 32.72 33.59
CA ASN A 372 -19.49 31.36 34.09
C ASN A 372 -18.68 31.06 35.37
N LEU A 373 -17.44 31.54 35.44
CA LEU A 373 -16.60 31.40 36.64
C LEU A 373 -17.15 32.25 37.79
N LEU A 374 -17.51 33.51 37.53
CA LEU A 374 -18.08 34.39 38.52
C LEU A 374 -19.43 33.90 39.05
N SER A 375 -20.33 33.45 38.18
CA SER A 375 -21.60 32.88 38.57
C SER A 375 -21.39 31.64 39.48
N ASN A 376 -20.39 30.80 39.17
CA ASN A 376 -20.03 29.69 40.02
C ASN A 376 -19.46 30.15 41.37
N ALA A 377 -18.53 31.11 41.35
CA ALA A 377 -17.91 31.65 42.57
C ALA A 377 -18.95 32.32 43.49
N MET A 378 -19.83 33.17 42.95
CA MET A 378 -20.92 33.84 43.68
C MET A 378 -21.86 32.84 44.34
N ARG A 379 -22.13 31.73 43.74
CA ARG A 379 -23.03 30.70 44.25
C ARG A 379 -22.50 29.98 45.50
N TYR A 380 -21.19 29.74 45.53
CA TYR A 380 -20.53 28.96 46.60
C TYR A 380 -19.87 29.83 47.66
N THR A 381 -19.77 31.15 47.45
CA THR A 381 -19.22 32.08 48.45
C THR A 381 -20.24 32.34 49.57
N PRO A 382 -19.87 32.21 50.86
CA PRO A 382 -20.72 32.59 51.99
C PRO A 382 -21.02 34.08 52.01
N LYS A 383 -22.16 34.47 52.62
CA LYS A 383 -22.52 35.88 52.87
C LYS A 383 -21.42 36.59 53.71
N GLY A 384 -21.12 37.83 53.37
CA GLY A 384 -20.09 38.63 54.05
C GLY A 384 -18.67 38.43 53.51
N GLU A 385 -18.45 37.40 52.68
CA GLU A 385 -17.18 37.09 52.08
C GLU A 385 -17.07 37.72 50.66
N SER A 386 -15.90 37.62 50.04
CA SER A 386 -15.66 38.25 48.73
C SER A 386 -15.09 37.26 47.72
N VAL A 387 -15.58 37.36 46.45
CA VAL A 387 -14.95 36.75 45.28
C VAL A 387 -13.86 37.67 44.79
N THR A 388 -12.64 37.13 44.58
CA THR A 388 -11.49 37.91 44.10
C THR A 388 -11.09 37.44 42.70
N VAL A 389 -11.02 38.37 41.76
CA VAL A 389 -10.45 38.12 40.41
C VAL A 389 -9.06 38.73 40.35
N ARG A 390 -8.03 37.90 40.14
CA ARG A 390 -6.66 38.37 39.99
C ARG A 390 -6.21 38.20 38.54
N VAL A 391 -5.58 39.24 37.99
CA VAL A 391 -4.94 39.20 36.67
C VAL A 391 -3.47 39.48 36.86
N LYS A 392 -2.63 38.52 36.45
CA LYS A 392 -1.18 38.61 36.53
C LYS A 392 -0.50 38.12 35.25
N GLU A 393 0.62 38.70 34.97
CA GLU A 393 1.50 38.28 33.87
C GLU A 393 2.70 37.55 34.42
N ALA A 394 3.04 36.38 33.83
CA ALA A 394 4.21 35.59 34.13
C ALA A 394 4.67 34.82 32.88
N ASP A 395 5.95 34.87 32.55
CA ASP A 395 6.60 34.06 31.51
C ASP A 395 5.96 34.16 30.12
N GLY A 396 5.52 35.37 29.71
CA GLY A 396 4.85 35.57 28.41
C GLY A 396 3.41 35.07 28.35
N LEU A 397 2.86 34.66 29.48
CA LEU A 397 1.48 34.24 29.65
C LEU A 397 0.72 35.18 30.58
N VAL A 398 -0.57 35.31 30.38
CA VAL A 398 -1.45 36.04 31.28
C VAL A 398 -2.36 35.04 31.99
N GLN A 399 -2.44 35.15 33.31
CA GLN A 399 -3.30 34.34 34.15
C GLN A 399 -4.44 35.18 34.72
N ILE A 400 -5.65 34.65 34.56
CA ILE A 400 -6.87 35.14 35.24
C ILE A 400 -7.18 34.08 36.32
N VAL A 401 -7.18 34.51 37.56
CA VAL A 401 -7.50 33.65 38.71
C VAL A 401 -8.80 34.14 39.32
N VAL A 402 -9.83 33.31 39.32
CA VAL A 402 -11.08 33.54 40.05
C VAL A 402 -11.04 32.75 41.34
N GLU A 403 -11.02 33.42 42.44
CA GLU A 403 -10.87 32.87 43.78
C GLU A 403 -12.11 33.10 44.58
N ASN A 404 -12.65 32.07 45.21
CA ASN A 404 -13.80 32.17 46.08
C ASN A 404 -13.58 31.37 47.37
N PRO A 405 -13.92 31.97 48.55
CA PRO A 405 -14.06 31.22 49.79
C PRO A 405 -15.24 30.23 49.69
N GLY A 406 -15.15 29.12 50.40
CA GLY A 406 -16.26 28.17 50.43
C GLY A 406 -15.78 26.77 50.82
N PRO A 407 -16.69 25.80 50.81
CA PRO A 407 -16.36 24.43 51.14
C PRO A 407 -15.34 23.85 50.17
N PRO A 408 -14.33 23.09 50.64
CA PRO A 408 -13.32 22.50 49.77
C PRO A 408 -13.92 21.48 48.82
N ILE A 409 -13.38 21.43 47.59
CA ILE A 409 -13.73 20.41 46.62
C ILE A 409 -12.81 19.21 46.83
N PRO A 410 -13.36 17.99 47.10
CA PRO A 410 -12.53 16.81 47.30
C PRO A 410 -11.63 16.53 46.11
N PRO A 411 -10.36 16.12 46.31
CA PRO A 411 -9.37 15.97 45.26
C PRO A 411 -9.80 15.06 44.09
N GLN A 412 -10.60 14.04 44.37
CA GLN A 412 -11.12 13.10 43.38
C GLN A 412 -12.05 13.74 42.35
N HIS A 413 -12.66 14.87 42.65
CA HIS A 413 -13.57 15.61 41.77
C HIS A 413 -12.84 16.65 40.90
N LEU A 414 -11.68 17.16 41.32
CA LEU A 414 -10.97 18.25 40.63
C LEU A 414 -10.68 17.95 39.14
N PRO A 415 -10.21 16.76 38.76
CA PRO A 415 -9.93 16.46 37.33
C PRO A 415 -11.15 16.50 36.42
N ARG A 416 -12.35 16.28 37.01
CA ARG A 416 -13.61 16.10 36.30
C ARG A 416 -14.49 17.35 36.29
N LEU A 417 -14.12 18.41 37.00
CA LEU A 417 -14.96 19.62 37.12
C LEU A 417 -15.25 20.31 35.80
N PHE A 418 -14.37 20.13 34.80
CA PHE A 418 -14.54 20.67 33.47
C PHE A 418 -15.21 19.70 32.49
N ASP A 419 -15.61 18.51 32.97
CA ASP A 419 -16.43 17.59 32.18
C ASP A 419 -17.86 18.10 32.10
N ARG A 420 -18.54 17.81 31.00
CA ARG A 420 -19.93 18.23 30.76
C ARG A 420 -20.85 17.55 31.72
N PHE A 421 -21.85 18.28 32.23
CA PHE A 421 -22.85 17.82 33.14
C PHE A 421 -22.31 17.27 34.48
N TYR A 422 -20.97 17.42 34.69
CA TYR A 422 -20.35 16.96 35.90
C TYR A 422 -20.69 17.86 37.10
N ARG A 423 -21.06 17.24 38.21
CA ARG A 423 -21.39 17.92 39.48
C ARG A 423 -20.83 17.10 40.63
N VAL A 424 -20.30 17.78 41.67
CA VAL A 424 -19.76 17.15 42.87
C VAL A 424 -20.88 16.52 43.70
N ASP A 425 -22.06 17.14 43.75
CA ASP A 425 -23.24 16.66 44.48
C ASP A 425 -24.47 16.63 43.59
N PRO A 426 -24.88 15.47 43.07
CA PRO A 426 -26.07 15.32 42.25
C PRO A 426 -27.40 15.60 43.01
N SER A 427 -27.40 15.51 44.33
CA SER A 427 -28.64 15.63 45.14
C SER A 427 -29.19 17.10 45.25
N ARG A 428 -28.36 18.09 44.91
CA ARG A 428 -28.72 19.52 44.96
C ARG A 428 -29.51 20.00 43.77
N GLN A 429 -30.11 19.15 42.93
CA GLN A 429 -30.96 19.52 41.80
C GLN A 429 -32.15 20.42 42.13
N ARG A 430 -32.60 20.46 43.38
CA ARG A 430 -33.87 21.14 43.80
C ARG A 430 -33.79 22.65 44.05
N LYS A 431 -32.61 23.28 43.95
CA LYS A 431 -32.43 24.72 44.23
C LYS A 431 -31.95 25.60 43.07
N GLY A 432 -32.34 25.33 41.82
CA GLY A 432 -31.98 26.21 40.69
C GLY A 432 -30.48 26.19 40.34
N ASP A 433 -29.73 25.17 40.75
CA ASP A 433 -28.32 25.04 40.54
C ASP A 433 -28.00 24.65 39.07
N GLY A 434 -27.05 25.34 38.51
CA GLY A 434 -26.67 25.31 37.08
C GLY A 434 -26.55 23.91 36.46
N SER A 435 -26.68 23.84 35.16
CA SER A 435 -26.71 22.64 34.30
C SER A 435 -25.43 21.79 34.28
N GLY A 436 -24.36 22.15 34.98
CA GLY A 436 -23.05 21.48 34.89
C GLY A 436 -22.30 21.72 33.56
N ILE A 437 -22.79 22.64 32.73
CA ILE A 437 -22.23 22.96 31.43
C ILE A 437 -21.23 24.13 31.49
N GLY A 438 -21.39 25.04 32.46
CA GLY A 438 -20.66 26.30 32.51
C GLY A 438 -19.13 26.15 32.53
N LEU A 439 -18.59 25.22 33.33
CA LEU A 439 -17.15 24.98 33.40
C LEU A 439 -16.60 24.30 32.12
N ALA A 440 -17.39 23.46 31.49
CA ALA A 440 -17.04 22.89 30.18
C ALA A 440 -16.96 23.98 29.09
N ILE A 441 -17.86 24.98 29.13
CA ILE A 441 -17.79 26.17 28.25
C ILE A 441 -16.49 26.95 28.48
N VAL A 442 -16.13 27.18 29.77
CA VAL A 442 -14.88 27.85 30.12
C VAL A 442 -13.68 27.13 29.48
N LYS A 443 -13.62 25.81 29.66
CA LYS A 443 -12.54 24.97 29.06
C LYS A 443 -12.51 25.10 27.55
N SER A 444 -13.64 25.01 26.87
CA SER A 444 -13.73 25.11 25.40
C SER A 444 -13.27 26.49 24.89
N ILE A 445 -13.68 27.59 25.57
CA ILE A 445 -13.27 28.97 25.22
C ILE A 445 -11.74 29.10 25.39
N VAL A 446 -11.21 28.67 26.52
CA VAL A 446 -9.78 28.80 26.82
C VAL A 446 -8.92 27.99 25.82
N ILE A 447 -9.35 26.76 25.46
CA ILE A 447 -8.69 25.95 24.45
C ILE A 447 -8.74 26.62 23.07
N ALA A 448 -9.87 27.21 22.67
CA ALA A 448 -10.00 27.93 21.42
C ALA A 448 -9.05 29.16 21.34
N HIS A 449 -8.68 29.70 22.50
CA HIS A 449 -7.69 30.78 22.63
C HIS A 449 -6.25 30.28 22.84
N HIS A 450 -5.99 28.97 22.63
CA HIS A 450 -4.70 28.32 22.86
C HIS A 450 -4.18 28.40 24.31
N GLY A 451 -5.11 28.52 25.26
CA GLY A 451 -4.83 28.61 26.69
C GLY A 451 -4.96 27.27 27.41
N LYS A 452 -4.79 27.31 28.73
CA LYS A 452 -4.99 26.19 29.65
C LYS A 452 -5.89 26.60 30.79
N VAL A 453 -6.70 25.68 31.30
CA VAL A 453 -7.52 25.86 32.49
C VAL A 453 -7.11 24.86 33.55
N SER A 454 -7.08 25.30 34.80
CA SER A 454 -6.82 24.44 35.97
C SER A 454 -7.64 24.93 37.16
N VAL A 455 -7.76 24.06 38.17
CA VAL A 455 -8.45 24.36 39.40
C VAL A 455 -7.64 23.82 40.57
N THR A 456 -7.60 24.57 41.64
CA THR A 456 -7.07 24.13 42.94
C THR A 456 -8.10 24.45 44.03
N SER A 457 -8.23 23.61 45.01
CA SER A 457 -9.11 23.83 46.15
C SER A 457 -8.40 23.40 47.44
N ASP A 458 -8.35 24.29 48.37
CA ASP A 458 -7.84 24.04 49.72
C ASP A 458 -8.99 24.23 50.74
N PRO A 459 -8.80 23.98 52.05
CA PRO A 459 -9.87 24.09 53.03
C PRO A 459 -10.55 25.46 53.11
N TYR A 460 -9.92 26.51 52.58
CA TYR A 460 -10.40 27.89 52.72
C TYR A 460 -10.89 28.45 51.41
N VAL A 461 -10.26 28.10 50.32
CA VAL A 461 -10.47 28.79 49.03
C VAL A 461 -10.38 27.87 47.85
N THR A 462 -11.28 28.04 46.87
CA THR A 462 -11.19 27.44 45.55
C THR A 462 -10.73 28.46 44.56
N ARG A 463 -9.74 28.07 43.70
CA ARG A 463 -9.12 28.90 42.63
C ARG A 463 -9.31 28.24 41.27
N PHE A 464 -10.00 28.93 40.38
CA PHE A 464 -10.04 28.62 38.96
C PHE A 464 -9.03 29.48 38.22
N ILE A 465 -8.13 28.89 37.47
CA ILE A 465 -6.98 29.52 36.81
C ILE A 465 -7.10 29.37 35.31
N LEU A 466 -7.25 30.45 34.59
CA LEU A 466 -7.19 30.52 33.12
C LEU A 466 -5.84 31.08 32.72
N THR A 467 -5.12 30.39 31.87
CA THR A 467 -3.82 30.80 31.36
C THR A 467 -3.95 31.06 29.87
N LEU A 468 -3.68 32.24 29.38
CA LEU A 468 -3.79 32.68 28.00
C LEU A 468 -2.45 33.17 27.46
N PRO A 469 -2.14 33.05 26.17
CA PRO A 469 -0.98 33.68 25.58
C PRO A 469 -1.10 35.21 25.66
N LYS A 470 -0.01 35.89 26.03
CA LYS A 470 0.07 37.33 26.01
C LYS A 470 -0.04 37.84 24.58
N HIS A 471 -0.70 39.00 24.41
CA HIS A 471 -0.67 39.68 23.11
C HIS A 471 0.76 40.17 22.84
N ALA A 472 1.38 39.70 21.74
CA ALA A 472 2.64 40.23 21.28
C ALA A 472 2.39 41.67 20.75
N MET A 473 2.94 42.66 21.42
CA MET A 473 2.93 44.04 20.96
C MET A 473 3.78 44.21 19.70
#